data_57487b462f42811f21f54f6176c54bcf
#
_entry.id   57487b462f42811f21f54f6176c54bcf
#
_cell.length_a   1.000
_cell.length_b   1.000
_cell.length_c   1.000
_cell.angle_alpha   90.00
_cell.angle_beta   90.00
_cell.angle_gamma   90.00
#
_symmetry.space_group_name_H-M   'P 1'
#
loop_
_entity.id
_entity.type
_entity.pdbx_description
1 polymer ?
#
loop_
_entity_poly.entity_id
_entity_poly.type
_entity_poly.pdbx_seq_one_letter_code
_entity_poly.pdbx_strand_id
1 'polypeptide(L)'
;MQFEDWQTAPDPKVIWKEKQKARELRKTQWWKNRRACNSCYYCESPTPAKKLTMDHVVPLARGGSNIKSNLVPCCKSCNNQKKNLLPIEWKEYLAIIGKKKE
;
A
#
# COMPACT_ATOMS: atom_id res chain seq x y z
N MET A 1 -14.66 -11.76 -21.87
CA MET A 1 -14.15 -11.58 -21.64
C MET A 1 -13.49 -11.55 -21.32
N GLN A 2 -13.28 -11.68 -21.26
CA GLN A 2 -12.68 -11.70 -20.89
C GLN A 2 -11.76 -11.35 -20.59
N PHE A 3 -11.74 -10.97 -20.54
CA PHE A 3 -10.75 -10.62 -20.40
C PHE A 3 -9.86 -10.80 -19.95
N GLU A 4 -9.85 -10.29 -19.96
CA GLU A 4 -8.85 -11.16 -19.39
C GLU A 4 -7.83 -10.33 -18.68
N ASP A 5 -7.78 -10.52 -17.40
CA ASP A 5 -6.94 -9.68 -16.56
C ASP A 5 -5.46 -9.97 -16.74
N TRP A 6 -5.12 -11.17 -17.12
CA TRP A 6 -3.72 -11.49 -17.33
C TRP A 6 -3.08 -10.63 -18.40
N GLN A 7 -3.89 -10.12 -19.32
CA GLN A 7 -3.39 -9.25 -20.38
C GLN A 7 -3.06 -7.86 -19.89
N THR A 8 -3.56 -7.50 -18.71
CA THR A 8 -3.32 -6.18 -18.16
C THR A 8 -2.34 -6.22 -17.00
N ALA A 9 -1.82 -7.39 -16.65
CA ALA A 9 -0.84 -7.50 -15.58
C ALA A 9 0.43 -6.74 -15.97
N PRO A 10 1.01 -5.96 -15.04
CA PRO A 10 2.22 -5.22 -15.36
C PRO A 10 3.39 -6.15 -15.66
N ASP A 11 4.25 -5.71 -16.57
CA ASP A 11 5.50 -6.40 -16.86
C ASP A 11 6.36 -6.39 -15.58
N PRO A 12 6.97 -7.54 -15.22
CA PRO A 12 7.84 -7.60 -14.05
C PRO A 12 8.94 -6.54 -14.06
N LYS A 13 9.44 -6.16 -15.23
CA LYS A 13 10.46 -5.11 -15.32
C LYS A 13 9.91 -3.76 -14.91
N VAL A 14 8.65 -3.50 -15.27
CA VAL A 14 7.99 -2.26 -14.88
C VAL A 14 7.79 -2.25 -13.38
N ILE A 15 7.34 -3.38 -12.82
CA ILE A 15 7.15 -3.49 -11.37
C ILE A 15 8.47 -3.22 -10.65
N TRP A 16 9.55 -3.80 -11.14
CA TRP A 16 10.86 -3.60 -10.52
C TRP A 16 11.25 -2.13 -10.52
N LYS A 17 11.07 -1.44 -11.66
CA LYS A 17 11.40 -0.02 -11.74
C LYS A 17 10.55 0.81 -10.79
N GLU A 18 9.27 0.49 -10.69
CA GLU A 18 8.39 1.21 -9.78
C GLU A 18 8.78 0.97 -8.32
N LYS A 19 9.24 -0.23 -7.99
CA LYS A 19 9.73 -0.51 -6.65
C LYS A 19 10.96 0.33 -6.32
N GLN A 20 11.84 0.54 -7.30
CA GLN A 20 13.00 1.40 -7.09
C GLN A 20 12.59 2.85 -6.87
N LYS A 21 11.59 3.33 -7.59
CA LYS A 21 11.06 4.68 -7.38
C LYS A 21 10.48 4.81 -5.98
N ALA A 22 9.74 3.80 -5.52
CA ALA A 22 9.19 3.82 -4.17
C ALA A 22 10.30 3.88 -3.13
N ARG A 23 11.38 3.14 -3.36
CA ARG A 23 12.52 3.15 -2.46
C ARG A 23 13.10 4.56 -2.32
N GLU A 24 13.22 5.27 -3.46
CA GLU A 24 13.73 6.63 -3.42
C GLU A 24 12.75 7.58 -2.72
N LEU A 25 11.45 7.39 -2.96
CA LEU A 25 10.45 8.23 -2.33
C LEU A 25 10.47 8.09 -0.81
N ARG A 26 10.79 6.90 -0.29
CA ARG A 26 10.86 6.69 1.16
C ARG A 26 11.96 7.51 1.82
N LYS A 27 12.92 8.01 1.04
CA LYS A 27 14.00 8.84 1.57
C LYS A 27 13.67 10.32 1.57
N THR A 28 12.55 10.71 0.98
CA THR A 28 12.23 12.12 0.80
C THR A 28 11.59 12.73 2.03
N GLN A 29 11.69 14.06 2.13
CA GLN A 29 11.04 14.80 3.20
C GLN A 29 9.52 14.63 3.13
N TRP A 30 8.98 14.54 1.90
CA TRP A 30 7.54 14.31 1.75
C TRP A 30 7.09 13.07 2.51
N TRP A 31 7.82 11.97 2.36
CA TRP A 31 7.44 10.72 3.04
C TRP A 31 7.63 10.84 4.55
N LYS A 32 8.70 11.49 4.99
CA LYS A 32 8.92 11.69 6.42
C LYS A 32 7.76 12.48 7.03
N ASN A 33 7.30 13.52 6.32
CA ASN A 33 6.17 14.32 6.78
C ASN A 33 4.89 13.46 6.79
N ARG A 34 4.74 12.61 5.79
CA ARG A 34 3.57 11.75 5.69
C ARG A 34 3.50 10.78 6.88
N ARG A 35 4.65 10.25 7.31
CA ARG A 35 4.71 9.35 8.46
C ARG A 35 4.51 10.05 9.80
N ALA A 36 4.63 11.33 9.83
CA ALA A 36 4.54 12.08 11.09
C ALA A 36 3.16 12.02 11.73
N CYS A 37 2.17 11.47 11.03
CA CYS A 37 0.85 11.25 11.60
C CYS A 37 0.87 10.23 12.75
N ASN A 38 1.90 9.39 12.82
CA ASN A 38 2.07 8.40 13.89
C ASN A 38 0.87 7.47 14.04
N SER A 39 0.22 7.13 12.94
CA SER A 39 -0.87 6.16 12.96
C SER A 39 -0.98 5.45 11.62
N CYS A 40 -1.51 4.23 11.67
CA CYS A 40 -1.72 3.44 10.47
C CYS A 40 -2.91 3.97 9.68
N TYR A 41 -2.73 4.11 8.38
CA TYR A 41 -3.80 4.59 7.51
C TYR A 41 -5.03 3.67 7.55
N TYR A 42 -4.81 2.36 7.68
CA TYR A 42 -5.90 1.38 7.58
C TYR A 42 -6.58 1.10 8.92
N CYS A 43 -5.83 0.76 9.96
CA CYS A 43 -6.43 0.38 11.23
C CYS A 43 -6.42 1.51 12.25
N GLU A 44 -5.76 2.61 11.92
CA GLU A 44 -5.69 3.81 12.77
C GLU A 44 -5.00 3.58 14.12
N SER A 45 -4.31 2.43 14.26
CA SER A 45 -3.54 2.18 15.48
C SER A 45 -2.40 3.17 15.62
N PRO A 46 -2.17 3.70 16.82
CA PRO A 46 -1.00 4.53 17.07
C PRO A 46 0.27 3.73 16.75
N THR A 47 1.11 4.29 15.90
CA THR A 47 2.33 3.61 15.46
C THR A 47 3.42 4.66 15.31
N PRO A 48 4.58 4.47 15.96
CA PRO A 48 5.68 5.43 15.79
C PRO A 48 6.06 5.57 14.32
N ALA A 49 6.37 6.81 13.93
CA ALA A 49 6.68 7.10 12.53
C ALA A 49 7.71 6.14 11.94
N LYS A 50 8.76 5.84 12.69
CA LYS A 50 9.82 4.98 12.18
C LYS A 50 9.39 3.54 11.95
N LYS A 51 8.24 3.14 12.49
CA LYS A 51 7.70 1.79 12.29
C LYS A 51 6.62 1.74 11.24
N LEU A 52 6.25 2.88 10.68
CA LEU A 52 5.26 2.91 9.60
C LEU A 52 5.95 2.60 8.27
N THR A 53 5.33 1.71 7.52
CA THR A 53 5.82 1.33 6.20
C THR A 53 5.02 2.03 5.12
N MET A 54 5.56 2.09 3.91
CA MET A 54 4.85 2.67 2.78
C MET A 54 4.04 1.59 2.10
N ASP A 55 2.74 1.80 1.98
CA ASP A 55 1.87 0.90 1.26
C ASP A 55 1.31 1.58 0.02
N HIS A 56 1.22 0.82 -1.05
CA HIS A 56 0.55 1.25 -2.27
C HIS A 56 -0.91 0.82 -2.14
N VAL A 57 -1.82 1.79 -2.04
CA VAL A 57 -3.25 1.47 -1.90
C VAL A 57 -3.68 0.53 -3.01
N VAL A 58 -3.35 0.87 -4.26
CA VAL A 58 -3.44 -0.07 -5.37
C VAL A 58 -2.03 -0.63 -5.55
N PRO A 59 -1.84 -1.93 -5.31
CA PRO A 59 -0.48 -2.51 -5.36
C PRO A 59 0.17 -2.38 -6.73
N LEU A 60 1.48 -2.24 -6.74
CA LEU A 60 2.23 -2.20 -8.00
C LEU A 60 1.97 -3.44 -8.85
N ALA A 61 1.87 -4.60 -8.20
CA ALA A 61 1.62 -5.85 -8.90
C ALA A 61 0.22 -5.89 -9.54
N ARG A 62 -0.66 -5.00 -9.15
CA ARG A 62 -2.02 -4.92 -9.65
C ARG A 62 -2.25 -3.63 -10.46
N GLY A 63 -1.17 -3.02 -10.93
CA GLY A 63 -1.27 -1.85 -11.79
C GLY A 63 -1.20 -0.50 -11.08
N GLY A 64 -0.92 -0.49 -9.81
CA GLY A 64 -0.77 0.76 -9.08
C GLY A 64 0.49 1.51 -9.47
N SER A 65 0.60 2.75 -9.01
CA SER A 65 1.75 3.59 -9.33
C SER A 65 2.26 4.29 -8.07
N ASN A 66 3.32 5.07 -8.25
CA ASN A 66 3.94 5.81 -7.16
C ASN A 66 3.45 7.26 -7.06
N ILE A 67 2.29 7.57 -7.60
CA ILE A 67 1.73 8.90 -7.37
C ILE A 67 1.45 9.03 -5.87
N LYS A 68 1.62 10.23 -5.36
CA LYS A 68 1.56 10.44 -3.91
C LYS A 68 0.23 10.05 -3.29
N SER A 69 -0.86 10.23 -4.03
CA SER A 69 -2.19 9.86 -3.52
C SER A 69 -2.37 8.35 -3.36
N ASN A 70 -1.48 7.54 -3.93
CA ASN A 70 -1.53 6.08 -3.81
C ASN A 70 -0.60 5.55 -2.73
N LEU A 71 0.06 6.42 -1.98
CA LEU A 71 1.06 6.01 -0.99
C LEU A 71 0.62 6.43 0.39
N VAL A 72 0.49 5.46 1.28
CA VAL A 72 0.00 5.72 2.63
C VAL A 72 0.90 5.06 3.68
N PRO A 73 0.95 5.64 4.90
CA PRO A 73 1.69 5.01 5.98
C PRO A 73 0.86 3.88 6.58
N CYS A 74 1.50 2.76 6.80
CA CYS A 74 0.80 1.53 7.16
C CYS A 74 1.60 0.77 8.20
N CYS A 75 0.96 0.30 9.26
CA CYS A 75 1.65 -0.51 10.23
C CYS A 75 2.02 -1.86 9.61
N LYS A 76 3.05 -2.48 10.19
CA LYS A 76 3.57 -3.72 9.62
C LYS A 76 2.52 -4.83 9.59
N SER A 77 1.69 -4.88 10.61
CA SER A 77 0.63 -5.90 10.69
C SER A 77 -0.34 -5.79 9.51
N CYS A 78 -0.85 -4.58 9.27
CA CYS A 78 -1.77 -4.38 8.13
C CYS A 78 -1.07 -4.65 6.81
N ASN A 79 0.18 -4.20 6.68
CA ASN A 79 0.93 -4.41 5.46
C ASN A 79 1.10 -5.89 5.16
N ASN A 80 1.46 -6.67 6.17
CA ASN A 80 1.64 -8.11 6.00
C ASN A 80 0.34 -8.83 5.65
N GLN A 81 -0.77 -8.37 6.18
CA GLN A 81 -2.05 -8.99 5.90
C GLN A 81 -2.62 -8.57 4.54
N LYS A 82 -2.43 -7.30 4.19
CA LYS A 82 -2.98 -6.78 2.93
C LYS A 82 -2.29 -7.34 1.71
N LYS A 83 -0.96 -7.49 1.76
CA LYS A 83 -0.21 -8.00 0.62
C LYS A 83 -0.57 -7.24 -0.66
N ASN A 84 -0.96 -7.95 -1.71
CA ASN A 84 -1.29 -7.34 -3.00
C ASN A 84 -2.80 -7.22 -3.22
N LEU A 85 -3.57 -7.10 -2.15
CA LEU A 85 -5.02 -6.95 -2.31
C LEU A 85 -5.37 -5.56 -2.81
N LEU A 86 -6.34 -5.51 -3.72
CA LEU A 86 -6.93 -4.25 -4.15
C LEU A 86 -7.78 -3.66 -3.01
N PRO A 87 -8.07 -2.35 -3.03
CA PRO A 87 -8.85 -1.74 -1.97
C PRO A 87 -10.16 -2.47 -1.68
N ILE A 88 -10.89 -2.88 -2.71
CA ILE A 88 -12.17 -3.57 -2.48
C ILE A 88 -11.94 -4.94 -1.84
N GLU A 89 -10.90 -5.65 -2.26
CA GLU A 89 -10.56 -6.94 -1.69
C GLU A 89 -10.12 -6.81 -0.24
N TRP A 90 -9.34 -5.78 0.05
CA TRP A 90 -8.86 -5.51 1.39
C TRP A 90 -10.03 -5.19 2.32
N LYS A 91 -10.97 -4.39 1.83
CA LYS A 91 -12.16 -4.04 2.59
C LYS A 91 -12.96 -5.28 2.93
N GLU A 92 -13.13 -6.18 1.95
CA GLU A 92 -13.86 -7.42 2.17
C GLU A 92 -13.15 -8.33 3.17
N TYR A 93 -11.82 -8.40 3.05
CA TYR A 93 -11.03 -9.19 3.99
C TYR A 93 -11.19 -8.68 5.42
N LEU A 94 -11.11 -7.38 5.61
CA LEU A 94 -11.27 -6.78 6.93
C LEU A 94 -12.65 -7.06 7.51
N ALA A 95 -13.67 -7.03 6.69
CA ALA A 95 -15.02 -7.32 7.13
C ALA A 95 -15.16 -8.78 7.61
N ILE A 96 -14.51 -9.70 6.90
CA ILE A 96 -14.57 -11.12 7.24
C ILE A 96 -13.88 -11.41 8.57
N ILE A 97 -12.70 -10.85 8.78
CA ILE A 97 -11.96 -11.13 10.01
C ILE A 97 -12.40 -10.26 11.18
N GLY A 98 -13.33 -9.33 10.96
CA GLY A 98 -13.82 -8.47 12.03
C GLY A 98 -12.86 -7.35 12.41
N LYS A 99 -11.80 -7.15 11.67
CA LYS A 99 -10.83 -6.09 11.93
C LYS A 99 -11.28 -4.82 11.23
N LYS A 100 -11.87 -3.91 11.97
CA LYS A 100 -12.40 -2.68 11.39
C LYS A 100 -11.77 -1.47 12.05
N LYS A 101 -11.79 -0.36 11.32
CA LYS A 101 -11.44 0.93 11.92
C LYS A 101 -12.58 1.32 12.85
N GLU A 102 -12.20 1.76 14.02
CA GLU A 102 -13.19 2.17 15.00
C GLU A 102 -13.27 3.70 15.11
#